data_54227ee4b3a7e70cec5a09d11a7820d5
#
_entry.id   54227ee4b3a7e70cec5a09d11a7820d5
#
_cell.length_a   1.000
_cell.length_b   1.000
_cell.length_c   1.000
_cell.angle_alpha   90.00
_cell.angle_beta   90.00
_cell.angle_gamma   90.00
#
_symmetry.space_group_name_H-M   'P 1'
#
loop_
_entity.id
_entity.type
_entity.pdbx_description
1 polymer ?
#
loop_
_entity_poly.entity_id
_entity_poly.type
_entity_poly.pdbx_seq_one_letter_code
_entity_poly.pdbx_strand_id
1 'polypeptide(L)'
;MRGAFLTMLGLTMTLAACGDQPGEKAGDIAATDAMSKTQVKEAVDKVQLKPGQWQGRFTIQDIDLSGMPGAPATMEEQMKRMMSQTSLTYCVTPEEAANPGAEMFSGQDDKNCRFADFSATGGKVKGRVSCKAEGGTMNAAMSGSYAPDSYAMDMDMKMEGGPEGQTMAMTARSEGKWISPKCTQAE
;
A
#
# COMPACT_ATOMS: atom_id res chain seq x y z
N MET A 1 -54.62 -42.71 21.83
CA MET A 1 -53.21 -42.61 22.26
C MET A 1 -52.48 -41.82 21.22
N ARG A 2 -52.21 -40.52 21.47
CA ARG A 2 -51.61 -39.57 20.54
C ARG A 2 -50.29 -39.09 21.14
N GLY A 3 -49.18 -39.52 20.56
CA GLY A 3 -47.85 -39.08 20.94
C GLY A 3 -47.46 -37.82 20.17
N ALA A 4 -47.22 -36.75 20.91
CA ALA A 4 -46.72 -35.51 20.36
C ALA A 4 -45.18 -35.54 20.38
N PHE A 5 -44.53 -35.46 19.21
CA PHE A 5 -43.09 -35.24 19.07
C PHE A 5 -42.82 -33.74 19.09
N LEU A 6 -42.17 -33.26 20.14
CA LEU A 6 -41.56 -31.91 20.16
C LEU A 6 -40.19 -31.98 19.48
N THR A 7 -40.06 -31.33 18.34
CA THR A 7 -38.77 -31.06 17.68
C THR A 7 -38.18 -29.77 18.26
N MET A 8 -37.12 -29.89 19.04
CA MET A 8 -36.29 -28.78 19.50
C MET A 8 -35.40 -28.30 18.34
N LEU A 9 -35.65 -27.08 17.86
CA LEU A 9 -34.83 -26.41 16.87
C LEU A 9 -33.66 -25.72 17.59
N GLY A 10 -32.48 -26.32 17.53
CA GLY A 10 -31.25 -25.75 18.10
C GLY A 10 -30.72 -24.62 17.20
N LEU A 11 -30.81 -23.39 17.71
CA LEU A 11 -30.24 -22.18 17.07
C LEU A 11 -28.74 -22.13 17.40
N THR A 12 -27.91 -22.60 16.48
CA THR A 12 -26.44 -22.41 16.57
C THR A 12 -26.06 -20.98 16.17
N MET A 13 -25.78 -20.14 17.16
CA MET A 13 -25.11 -18.86 16.94
C MET A 13 -23.66 -19.12 16.53
N THR A 14 -23.33 -18.91 15.25
CA THR A 14 -21.95 -18.78 14.79
C THR A 14 -21.43 -17.41 15.19
N LEU A 15 -20.53 -17.36 16.18
CA LEU A 15 -19.71 -16.17 16.42
C LEU A 15 -18.79 -16.00 15.21
N ALA A 16 -19.07 -14.97 14.40
CA ALA A 16 -18.10 -14.47 13.44
C ALA A 16 -16.94 -13.84 14.22
N ALA A 17 -15.84 -14.58 14.33
CA ALA A 17 -14.57 -14.02 14.77
C ALA A 17 -14.16 -12.95 13.78
N CYS A 18 -14.09 -11.67 14.20
CA CYS A 18 -13.34 -10.63 13.52
C CYS A 18 -11.86 -11.02 13.62
N GLY A 19 -11.39 -11.82 12.66
CA GLY A 19 -9.97 -12.06 12.47
C GLY A 19 -9.35 -10.80 11.88
N ASP A 20 -8.26 -10.32 12.46
CA ASP A 20 -7.33 -9.42 11.79
C ASP A 20 -7.00 -10.02 10.43
N GLN A 21 -7.38 -9.33 9.35
CA GLN A 21 -6.97 -9.74 8.01
C GLN A 21 -5.46 -9.57 7.93
N PRO A 22 -4.70 -10.63 7.64
CA PRO A 22 -3.28 -10.50 7.32
C PRO A 22 -3.16 -9.50 6.17
N GLY A 23 -2.22 -8.55 6.27
CA GLY A 23 -1.95 -7.59 5.20
C GLY A 23 -1.84 -8.31 3.87
N GLU A 24 -2.48 -7.75 2.84
CA GLU A 24 -2.40 -8.32 1.48
C GLU A 24 -0.94 -8.34 1.04
N LYS A 25 -0.48 -9.52 0.64
CA LYS A 25 0.89 -9.70 0.14
C LYS A 25 0.99 -9.25 -1.31
N ALA A 26 2.13 -8.67 -1.67
CA ALA A 26 2.47 -8.39 -3.05
C ALA A 26 2.49 -9.69 -3.87
N GLY A 27 1.77 -9.71 -4.97
CA GLY A 27 1.69 -10.86 -5.88
C GLY A 27 1.11 -10.47 -7.23
N ASP A 28 1.23 -11.34 -8.20
CA ASP A 28 0.70 -11.10 -9.55
C ASP A 28 -0.80 -10.86 -9.56
N ILE A 29 -1.23 -9.91 -10.39
CA ILE A 29 -2.64 -9.55 -10.59
C ILE A 29 -3.16 -10.24 -11.85
N ALA A 30 -4.18 -11.09 -11.72
CA ALA A 30 -4.87 -11.68 -12.86
C ALA A 30 -5.58 -10.59 -13.69
N ALA A 31 -5.67 -10.80 -15.00
CA ALA A 31 -6.32 -9.82 -15.88
C ALA A 31 -7.81 -9.60 -15.56
N THR A 32 -8.48 -10.62 -15.00
CA THR A 32 -9.88 -10.57 -14.55
C THR A 32 -10.10 -9.68 -13.34
N ASP A 33 -9.06 -9.48 -12.51
CA ASP A 33 -9.13 -8.74 -11.27
C ASP A 33 -8.59 -7.31 -11.43
N ALA A 34 -8.08 -6.98 -12.63
CA ALA A 34 -7.49 -5.68 -12.89
C ALA A 34 -8.54 -4.56 -12.93
N MET A 35 -8.29 -3.52 -12.16
CA MET A 35 -9.03 -2.27 -12.18
C MET A 35 -8.50 -1.35 -13.29
N SER A 36 -9.37 -0.55 -13.89
CA SER A 36 -8.94 0.53 -14.77
C SER A 36 -8.29 1.67 -13.97
N LYS A 37 -7.41 2.44 -14.60
CA LYS A 37 -6.78 3.62 -13.99
C LYS A 37 -7.82 4.62 -13.46
N THR A 38 -8.92 4.80 -14.18
CA THR A 38 -10.03 5.66 -13.75
C THR A 38 -10.65 5.18 -12.43
N GLN A 39 -10.91 3.87 -12.30
CA GLN A 39 -11.45 3.30 -11.06
C GLN A 39 -10.50 3.46 -9.87
N VAL A 40 -9.21 3.29 -10.12
CA VAL A 40 -8.19 3.49 -9.08
C VAL A 40 -8.14 4.96 -8.67
N LYS A 41 -8.11 5.89 -9.65
CA LYS A 41 -8.15 7.32 -9.39
C LYS A 41 -9.39 7.71 -8.57
N GLU A 42 -10.57 7.27 -8.95
CA GLU A 42 -11.81 7.52 -8.20
C GLU A 42 -11.77 6.97 -6.76
N ALA A 43 -11.07 5.87 -6.53
CA ALA A 43 -10.90 5.34 -5.20
C ALA A 43 -9.96 6.21 -4.36
N VAL A 44 -8.84 6.66 -4.95
CA VAL A 44 -7.82 7.49 -4.26
C VAL A 44 -8.29 8.93 -4.04
N ASP A 45 -9.06 9.50 -4.97
CA ASP A 45 -9.62 10.87 -4.84
C ASP A 45 -10.61 11.01 -3.66
N LYS A 46 -11.04 9.91 -3.06
CA LYS A 46 -11.81 9.93 -1.81
C LYS A 46 -10.97 10.24 -0.57
N VAL A 47 -9.65 10.15 -0.69
CA VAL A 47 -8.71 10.55 0.36
C VAL A 47 -8.67 12.08 0.40
N GLN A 48 -9.12 12.68 1.50
CA GLN A 48 -9.10 14.13 1.69
C GLN A 48 -7.98 14.48 2.67
N LEU A 49 -6.94 15.13 2.16
CA LEU A 49 -5.84 15.65 2.96
C LEU A 49 -5.95 17.17 3.10
N LYS A 50 -5.48 17.72 4.22
CA LYS A 50 -5.36 19.17 4.39
C LYS A 50 -4.19 19.70 3.55
N PRO A 51 -4.38 20.76 2.74
CA PRO A 51 -3.27 21.45 2.12
C PRO A 51 -2.38 22.14 3.16
N GLY A 52 -1.10 22.27 2.87
CA GLY A 52 -0.13 22.91 3.74
C GLY A 52 1.10 22.06 3.98
N GLN A 53 1.82 22.38 5.04
CA GLN A 53 3.05 21.71 5.39
C GLN A 53 2.81 20.42 6.14
N TRP A 54 3.51 19.38 5.71
CA TRP A 54 3.50 18.04 6.29
C TRP A 54 4.90 17.64 6.75
N GLN A 55 4.94 16.83 7.78
CA GLN A 55 6.14 16.10 8.20
C GLN A 55 5.88 14.62 7.93
N GLY A 56 6.75 14.02 7.13
CA GLY A 56 6.71 12.60 6.78
C GLY A 56 7.85 11.82 7.43
N ARG A 57 7.65 10.53 7.52
CA ARG A 57 8.67 9.53 7.87
C ARG A 57 8.52 8.36 6.91
N PHE A 58 9.63 7.88 6.39
CA PHE A 58 9.70 6.65 5.62
C PHE A 58 10.70 5.71 6.27
N THR A 59 10.29 4.50 6.57
CA THR A 59 11.12 3.51 7.26
C THR A 59 11.05 2.19 6.50
N ILE A 60 12.18 1.68 6.09
CA ILE A 60 12.30 0.30 5.62
C ILE A 60 12.27 -0.61 6.84
N GLN A 61 11.28 -1.47 6.90
CA GLN A 61 11.11 -2.44 7.99
C GLN A 61 11.95 -3.68 7.75
N ASP A 62 11.90 -4.18 6.51
CA ASP A 62 12.66 -5.35 6.10
C ASP A 62 13.10 -5.28 4.64
N ILE A 63 14.22 -5.91 4.32
CA ILE A 63 14.71 -6.16 2.96
C ILE A 63 15.18 -7.59 2.91
N ASP A 64 14.70 -8.35 1.94
CA ASP A 64 15.14 -9.72 1.66
C ASP A 64 15.89 -9.75 0.32
N LEU A 65 17.16 -10.01 0.38
CA LEU A 65 18.07 -10.18 -0.77
C LEU A 65 18.45 -11.64 -1.00
N SER A 66 17.77 -12.60 -0.37
CA SER A 66 18.08 -14.03 -0.49
C SER A 66 18.04 -14.55 -1.93
N GLY A 67 17.25 -13.89 -2.79
CA GLY A 67 17.19 -14.16 -4.22
C GLY A 67 18.26 -13.46 -5.06
N MET A 68 19.27 -12.83 -4.45
CA MET A 68 20.38 -12.14 -5.11
C MET A 68 21.71 -12.86 -4.80
N PRO A 69 22.16 -13.80 -5.66
CA PRO A 69 23.42 -14.52 -5.44
C PRO A 69 24.62 -13.57 -5.31
N GLY A 70 25.40 -13.76 -4.27
CA GLY A 70 26.61 -12.94 -4.03
C GLY A 70 26.37 -11.63 -3.29
N ALA A 71 25.14 -11.32 -2.87
CA ALA A 71 24.87 -10.18 -2.01
C ALA A 71 25.57 -10.33 -0.66
N PRO A 72 26.40 -9.37 -0.21
CA PRO A 72 27.02 -9.43 1.11
C PRO A 72 25.96 -9.42 2.22
N ALA A 73 26.15 -10.17 3.30
CA ALA A 73 25.21 -10.23 4.44
C ALA A 73 24.94 -8.86 5.11
N THR A 74 25.85 -7.89 4.93
CA THR A 74 25.69 -6.54 5.47
C THR A 74 24.91 -5.60 4.54
N MET A 75 24.60 -6.03 3.30
CA MET A 75 23.96 -5.18 2.30
C MET A 75 22.55 -4.77 2.71
N GLU A 76 21.76 -5.68 3.24
CA GLU A 76 20.39 -5.41 3.72
C GLU A 76 20.38 -4.27 4.75
N GLU A 77 21.23 -4.36 5.77
CA GLU A 77 21.33 -3.34 6.80
C GLU A 77 21.86 -1.98 6.28
N GLN A 78 22.75 -2.00 5.29
CA GLN A 78 23.23 -0.78 4.65
C GLN A 78 22.11 -0.12 3.83
N MET A 79 21.37 -0.91 3.05
CA MET A 79 20.23 -0.43 2.28
C MET A 79 19.13 0.13 3.18
N LYS A 80 18.77 -0.58 4.26
CA LYS A 80 17.80 -0.11 5.25
C LYS A 80 18.16 1.27 5.79
N ARG A 81 19.42 1.47 6.18
CA ARG A 81 19.89 2.77 6.68
C ARG A 81 19.88 3.87 5.63
N MET A 82 20.30 3.57 4.40
CA MET A 82 20.36 4.55 3.32
C MET A 82 18.98 4.98 2.82
N MET A 83 18.04 4.03 2.74
CA MET A 83 16.72 4.27 2.18
C MET A 83 15.69 4.77 3.21
N SER A 84 15.94 4.59 4.51
CA SER A 84 15.05 5.09 5.54
C SER A 84 15.24 6.59 5.76
N GLN A 85 14.15 7.35 5.62
CA GLN A 85 14.11 8.78 5.93
C GLN A 85 13.29 8.99 7.20
N THR A 86 13.96 9.34 8.28
CA THR A 86 13.32 9.49 9.61
C THR A 86 12.54 10.79 9.77
N SER A 87 12.80 11.79 8.95
CA SER A 87 12.04 13.04 8.90
C SER A 87 12.19 13.67 7.53
N LEU A 88 11.05 13.97 6.90
CA LEU A 88 10.95 14.68 5.64
C LEU A 88 9.85 15.74 5.79
N THR A 89 10.17 16.99 5.46
CA THR A 89 9.17 18.05 5.41
C THR A 89 8.82 18.35 3.96
N TYR A 90 7.53 18.34 3.65
CA TYR A 90 7.03 18.59 2.29
C TYR A 90 5.75 19.42 2.32
N CYS A 91 5.40 19.99 1.18
CA CYS A 91 4.21 20.78 1.01
C CYS A 91 3.17 20.00 0.19
N VAL A 92 1.94 19.98 0.66
CA VAL A 92 0.78 19.52 -0.12
C VAL A 92 0.02 20.76 -0.55
N THR A 93 -0.02 21.04 -1.84
CA THR A 93 -0.77 22.16 -2.41
C THR A 93 -2.28 21.90 -2.36
N PRO A 94 -3.13 22.92 -2.49
CA PRO A 94 -4.58 22.72 -2.58
C PRO A 94 -4.99 21.82 -3.76
N GLU A 95 -4.26 21.85 -4.86
CA GLU A 95 -4.51 21.03 -6.04
C GLU A 95 -4.19 19.55 -5.78
N GLU A 96 -3.03 19.25 -5.19
CA GLU A 96 -2.63 17.91 -4.76
C GLU A 96 -3.57 17.34 -3.70
N ALA A 97 -3.98 18.17 -2.74
CA ALA A 97 -4.94 17.78 -1.71
C ALA A 97 -6.32 17.43 -2.29
N ALA A 98 -6.74 18.11 -3.37
CA ALA A 98 -7.99 17.83 -4.06
C ALA A 98 -7.91 16.63 -5.01
N ASN A 99 -6.71 16.27 -5.51
CA ASN A 99 -6.49 15.20 -6.48
C ASN A 99 -5.27 14.33 -6.11
N PRO A 100 -5.26 13.68 -4.96
CA PRO A 100 -4.09 12.94 -4.48
C PRO A 100 -3.67 11.79 -5.39
N GLY A 101 -4.59 11.26 -6.19
CA GLY A 101 -4.32 10.21 -7.17
C GLY A 101 -3.60 10.69 -8.43
N ALA A 102 -3.58 11.98 -8.73
CA ALA A 102 -2.96 12.49 -9.96
C ALA A 102 -1.43 12.27 -9.95
N GLU A 103 -0.77 12.60 -8.84
CA GLU A 103 0.68 12.42 -8.66
C GLU A 103 1.09 10.94 -8.55
N MET A 104 0.26 10.12 -7.91
CA MET A 104 0.54 8.68 -7.74
C MET A 104 0.68 7.95 -9.09
N PHE A 105 -0.02 8.43 -10.12
CA PHE A 105 -0.03 7.80 -11.44
C PHE A 105 0.71 8.61 -12.50
N SER A 106 1.31 9.76 -12.13
CA SER A 106 2.11 10.55 -13.05
C SER A 106 3.34 9.75 -13.50
N GLY A 107 3.54 9.64 -14.80
CA GLY A 107 4.70 8.94 -15.38
C GLY A 107 4.62 7.41 -15.44
N GLN A 108 3.54 6.78 -14.99
CA GLN A 108 3.36 5.33 -15.15
C GLN A 108 2.70 5.00 -16.52
N ASP A 109 3.36 4.15 -17.30
CA ASP A 109 2.80 3.62 -18.54
C ASP A 109 1.75 2.54 -18.21
N ASP A 110 0.48 2.83 -18.50
CA ASP A 110 -0.66 1.95 -18.23
C ASP A 110 -0.56 0.57 -18.87
N LYS A 111 0.19 0.48 -19.98
CA LYS A 111 0.28 -0.78 -20.75
C LYS A 111 1.05 -1.86 -20.00
N ASN A 112 1.94 -1.46 -19.12
CA ASN A 112 2.83 -2.37 -18.41
C ASN A 112 2.38 -2.66 -16.97
N CYS A 113 1.41 -1.90 -16.43
CA CYS A 113 0.94 -2.02 -15.06
C CYS A 113 -0.52 -2.51 -14.98
N ARG A 114 -0.80 -3.34 -13.98
CA ARG A 114 -2.14 -3.76 -13.56
C ARG A 114 -2.37 -3.33 -12.13
N PHE A 115 -3.59 -2.90 -11.86
CA PHE A 115 -4.02 -2.42 -10.56
C PHE A 115 -5.20 -3.27 -10.07
N ALA A 116 -5.26 -3.57 -8.78
CA ALA A 116 -6.36 -4.32 -8.18
C ALA A 116 -6.63 -3.88 -6.75
N ASP A 117 -7.85 -4.14 -6.27
CA ASP A 117 -8.29 -3.99 -4.88
C ASP A 117 -8.15 -2.58 -4.29
N PHE A 118 -8.02 -1.56 -5.16
CA PHE A 118 -7.94 -0.18 -4.68
C PHE A 118 -9.25 0.26 -4.06
N SER A 119 -9.17 0.67 -2.81
CA SER A 119 -10.28 1.27 -2.08
C SER A 119 -9.78 2.28 -1.06
N ALA A 120 -10.54 3.37 -0.88
CA ALA A 120 -10.30 4.36 0.16
C ALA A 120 -11.64 4.72 0.80
N THR A 121 -11.97 4.09 1.92
CA THR A 121 -13.24 4.26 2.62
C THR A 121 -13.06 4.18 4.14
N GLY A 122 -13.82 5.00 4.87
CA GLY A 122 -13.81 4.95 6.34
C GLY A 122 -12.45 5.23 6.98
N GLY A 123 -11.60 6.05 6.34
CA GLY A 123 -10.24 6.32 6.82
C GLY A 123 -9.26 5.18 6.61
N LYS A 124 -9.62 4.18 5.80
CA LYS A 124 -8.74 3.07 5.41
C LYS A 124 -8.47 3.14 3.91
N VAL A 125 -7.25 2.79 3.53
CA VAL A 125 -6.83 2.68 2.13
C VAL A 125 -6.08 1.39 1.91
N LYS A 126 -6.29 0.77 0.76
CA LYS A 126 -5.55 -0.39 0.30
C LYS A 126 -5.47 -0.42 -1.23
N GLY A 127 -4.54 -1.18 -1.76
CA GLY A 127 -4.41 -1.43 -3.19
C GLY A 127 -3.23 -2.30 -3.54
N ARG A 128 -3.26 -2.88 -4.74
CA ARG A 128 -2.16 -3.66 -5.32
C ARG A 128 -1.82 -3.15 -6.70
N VAL A 129 -0.54 -3.22 -7.06
CA VAL A 129 -0.04 -2.93 -8.40
C VAL A 129 0.96 -4.00 -8.82
N SER A 130 0.90 -4.40 -10.08
CA SER A 130 1.86 -5.28 -10.72
C SER A 130 2.30 -4.64 -12.04
N CYS A 131 3.58 -4.33 -12.17
CA CYS A 131 4.16 -3.69 -13.34
C CYS A 131 5.25 -4.57 -13.96
N LYS A 132 5.22 -4.71 -15.29
CA LYS A 132 6.28 -5.36 -16.06
C LYS A 132 7.24 -4.30 -16.59
N ALA A 133 8.53 -4.51 -16.39
CA ALA A 133 9.60 -3.68 -16.91
C ALA A 133 10.63 -4.54 -17.67
N GLU A 134 11.58 -3.92 -18.37
CA GLU A 134 12.63 -4.66 -19.10
C GLU A 134 13.52 -5.53 -18.19
N GLY A 135 13.52 -5.34 -16.90
CA GLY A 135 14.30 -6.13 -15.93
C GLY A 135 13.47 -7.10 -15.09
N GLY A 136 12.17 -7.28 -15.37
CA GLY A 136 11.34 -8.19 -14.58
C GLY A 136 9.96 -7.65 -14.23
N THR A 137 9.36 -8.21 -13.20
CA THR A 137 8.06 -7.80 -12.69
C THR A 137 8.21 -7.18 -11.29
N MET A 138 7.64 -6.02 -11.08
CA MET A 138 7.49 -5.41 -9.76
C MET A 138 6.05 -5.59 -9.29
N ASN A 139 5.87 -6.21 -8.16
CA ASN A 139 4.60 -6.35 -7.47
C ASN A 139 4.63 -5.51 -6.19
N ALA A 140 3.60 -4.73 -5.92
CA ALA A 140 3.46 -4.00 -4.68
C ALA A 140 2.04 -4.09 -4.13
N ALA A 141 1.93 -4.21 -2.81
CA ALA A 141 0.70 -4.08 -2.06
C ALA A 141 0.85 -2.94 -1.05
N MET A 142 -0.20 -2.17 -0.88
CA MET A 142 -0.25 -1.12 0.13
C MET A 142 -1.52 -1.24 0.94
N SER A 143 -1.42 -0.94 2.23
CA SER A 143 -2.57 -0.84 3.12
C SER A 143 -2.29 0.16 4.23
N GLY A 144 -3.35 0.81 4.76
CA GLY A 144 -3.13 1.77 5.82
C GLY A 144 -4.36 2.53 6.24
N SER A 145 -4.12 3.61 6.94
CA SER A 145 -5.15 4.53 7.40
C SER A 145 -4.81 5.96 7.03
N TYR A 146 -5.84 6.75 6.83
CA TYR A 146 -5.72 8.19 6.60
C TYR A 146 -6.79 8.97 7.34
N ALA A 147 -6.46 10.20 7.69
CA ALA A 147 -7.33 11.24 8.16
C ALA A 147 -6.94 12.56 7.47
N PRO A 148 -7.74 13.62 7.54
CA PRO A 148 -7.40 14.88 6.88
C PRO A 148 -6.04 15.46 7.27
N ASP A 149 -5.47 15.09 8.41
CA ASP A 149 -4.24 15.64 8.96
C ASP A 149 -3.16 14.57 9.27
N SER A 150 -3.37 13.34 8.89
CA SER A 150 -2.40 12.26 9.12
C SER A 150 -2.64 11.06 8.21
N TYR A 151 -1.59 10.29 7.95
CA TYR A 151 -1.69 8.97 7.34
C TYR A 151 -0.62 8.02 7.90
N ALA A 152 -0.89 6.74 7.78
CA ALA A 152 0.06 5.66 8.04
C ALA A 152 -0.19 4.53 7.03
N MET A 153 0.84 4.19 6.25
CA MET A 153 0.79 3.23 5.15
C MET A 153 1.86 2.18 5.33
N ASP A 154 1.47 0.94 5.25
CA ASP A 154 2.38 -0.21 5.13
C ASP A 154 2.44 -0.64 3.67
N MET A 155 3.63 -0.93 3.20
CA MET A 155 3.92 -1.31 1.81
C MET A 155 4.73 -2.60 1.80
N ASP A 156 4.30 -3.53 0.96
CA ASP A 156 5.00 -4.78 0.65
C ASP A 156 5.34 -4.73 -0.84
N MET A 157 6.62 -4.86 -1.18
CA MET A 157 7.12 -4.79 -2.55
C MET A 157 7.96 -6.02 -2.86
N LYS A 158 7.77 -6.58 -4.05
CA LYS A 158 8.53 -7.71 -4.57
C LYS A 158 8.95 -7.43 -6.01
N MET A 159 10.22 -7.59 -6.28
CA MET A 159 10.79 -7.56 -7.63
C MET A 159 11.22 -8.96 -8.01
N GLU A 160 10.85 -9.39 -9.21
CA GLU A 160 11.16 -10.72 -9.75
C GLU A 160 11.65 -10.60 -11.18
N GLY A 161 12.63 -11.43 -11.55
CA GLY A 161 13.12 -11.49 -12.93
C GLY A 161 14.23 -10.48 -13.26
N GLY A 162 14.97 -9.98 -12.27
CA GLY A 162 16.20 -9.22 -12.49
C GLY A 162 17.22 -10.02 -13.31
N PRO A 163 18.41 -9.47 -13.60
CA PRO A 163 19.46 -10.21 -14.28
C PRO A 163 19.66 -11.59 -13.61
N GLU A 164 19.68 -12.65 -14.41
CA GLU A 164 19.80 -14.04 -13.92
C GLU A 164 18.63 -14.55 -13.05
N GLY A 165 17.43 -13.93 -13.16
CA GLY A 165 16.25 -14.33 -12.41
C GLY A 165 16.25 -13.92 -10.94
N GLN A 166 17.01 -12.89 -10.59
CA GLN A 166 17.12 -12.39 -9.22
C GLN A 166 15.76 -11.91 -8.67
N THR A 167 15.59 -12.09 -7.38
CA THR A 167 14.41 -11.60 -6.64
C THR A 167 14.84 -10.75 -5.45
N MET A 168 14.03 -9.73 -5.15
CA MET A 168 14.19 -8.90 -3.96
C MET A 168 12.81 -8.62 -3.38
N ALA A 169 12.68 -8.69 -2.07
CA ALA A 169 11.48 -8.24 -1.39
C ALA A 169 11.82 -7.15 -0.36
N MET A 170 10.86 -6.25 -0.13
CA MET A 170 11.01 -5.16 0.82
C MET A 170 9.67 -4.84 1.46
N THR A 171 9.68 -4.63 2.77
CA THR A 171 8.56 -4.05 3.50
C THR A 171 8.95 -2.67 4.02
N ALA A 172 8.04 -1.72 3.90
CA ALA A 172 8.26 -0.35 4.32
C ALA A 172 7.01 0.25 4.96
N ARG A 173 7.23 1.27 5.80
CA ARG A 173 6.16 2.07 6.39
C ARG A 173 6.37 3.54 6.09
N SER A 174 5.32 4.20 5.61
CA SER A 174 5.27 5.65 5.41
C SER A 174 4.23 6.25 6.34
N GLU A 175 4.60 7.30 7.04
CA GLU A 175 3.72 8.03 7.94
C GLU A 175 3.82 9.52 7.64
N GLY A 176 2.70 10.24 7.76
CA GLY A 176 2.69 11.68 7.59
C GLY A 176 1.75 12.35 8.56
N LYS A 177 2.15 13.55 9.00
CA LYS A 177 1.36 14.41 9.87
C LYS A 177 1.37 15.84 9.36
N TRP A 178 0.21 16.43 9.28
CA TRP A 178 0.04 17.84 8.95
C TRP A 178 0.58 18.74 10.07
N ILE A 179 1.31 19.77 9.69
CA ILE A 179 1.99 20.69 10.63
C ILE A 179 1.35 22.05 10.63
N SER A 180 1.12 22.64 9.45
CA SER A 180 0.61 24.00 9.34
C SER A 180 -0.09 24.25 8.00
N PRO A 181 -1.00 25.25 7.91
CA PRO A 181 -1.63 25.60 6.64
C PRO A 181 -0.68 26.31 5.67
N LYS A 182 0.46 26.81 6.14
CA LYS A 182 1.45 27.50 5.31
C LYS A 182 2.62 26.60 5.07
N CYS A 183 3.00 26.42 3.79
CA CYS A 183 4.23 25.79 3.42
C CYS A 183 5.39 26.75 3.68
N THR A 184 6.34 26.33 4.49
CA THR A 184 7.67 26.94 4.52
C THR A 184 8.51 26.18 3.53
N GLN A 185 9.24 26.86 2.63
CA GLN A 185 10.17 26.19 1.74
C GLN A 185 11.15 25.41 2.62
N ALA A 186 11.32 24.12 2.31
CA ALA A 186 12.42 23.34 2.88
C ALA A 186 13.72 23.97 2.33
N GLU A 187 14.53 24.51 3.22
CA GLU A 187 15.89 24.93 2.91
C GLU A 187 16.81 23.73 2.65
#